data_d55963c0ad55d53cf20ba29a0ec0695e
#
_entry.id   d55963c0ad55d53cf20ba29a0ec0695e
#
_cell.length_a   1.000
_cell.length_b   1.000
_cell.length_c   1.000
_cell.angle_alpha   90.00
_cell.angle_beta   90.00
_cell.angle_gamma   90.00
#
_symmetry.space_group_name_H-M   'P 1'
#
loop_
_entity.id
_entity.type
_entity.pdbx_description
1 polymer ?
#
loop_
_entity_poly.entity_id
_entity_poly.type
_entity_poly.pdbx_seq_one_letter_code
_entity_poly.pdbx_strand_id
1 'polypeptide(L)'
;MAHACAAISTTIATAYDTLGEEGLAHSLNEPECIGLFTNAELLPTLHKVLSITPTVKYVVFDGEPTQALIDDLHSVRESIEVFSLDKLRELGRSQPEVPESRRPKPDDLALIMYTSGSTGKPKGVCITHSNLVASVGSVYVLLGHHLSYEDSYLAYLPLAHVLEYIVEMIMLFVGMPSGYGRVKTLTDASVRNCKGDISAFRPSVMVGVPAVWETIRKGILAKVHTGGAIKKSLFNGAMAAKKKNLPVIAGLADSVVLAGVRAATGGRLRIALSGGAAISRETQEFLTTALVLVLQGL
;
A
#
# COMPACT_ATOMS: atom_id res chain seq x y z
N MET A 1 -6.66 -12.66 2.57
CA MET A 1 -7.82 -12.90 1.65
C MET A 1 -7.42 -12.85 0.17
N ALA A 2 -6.76 -11.82 -0.34
CA ALA A 2 -6.49 -11.66 -1.77
C ALA A 2 -5.87 -12.91 -2.42
N HIS A 3 -4.76 -13.43 -1.89
CA HIS A 3 -4.13 -14.65 -2.43
C HIS A 3 -5.02 -15.91 -2.31
N ALA A 4 -5.82 -16.01 -1.24
CA ALA A 4 -6.75 -17.12 -1.09
C ALA A 4 -7.85 -17.10 -2.17
N CYS A 5 -8.41 -15.93 -2.44
CA CYS A 5 -9.39 -15.75 -3.51
C CYS A 5 -8.77 -16.04 -4.90
N ALA A 6 -7.56 -15.51 -5.16
CA ALA A 6 -6.85 -15.78 -6.40
C ALA A 6 -6.59 -17.28 -6.62
N ALA A 7 -6.21 -18.01 -5.56
CA ALA A 7 -5.91 -19.45 -5.64
C ALA A 7 -7.12 -20.32 -6.02
N ILE A 8 -8.35 -19.83 -5.83
CA ILE A 8 -9.59 -20.55 -6.13
C ILE A 8 -10.44 -19.83 -7.21
N SER A 9 -9.82 -18.98 -8.02
CA SER A 9 -10.49 -18.20 -9.08
C SER A 9 -11.74 -17.45 -8.59
N THR A 10 -11.63 -16.81 -7.41
CA THR A 10 -12.69 -15.96 -6.86
C THR A 10 -12.33 -14.51 -7.09
N THR A 11 -13.13 -13.80 -7.88
CA THR A 11 -12.94 -12.38 -8.19
C THR A 11 -13.07 -11.51 -6.94
N ILE A 12 -12.18 -10.55 -6.80
CA ILE A 12 -12.19 -9.56 -5.72
C ILE A 12 -12.59 -8.20 -6.29
N ALA A 13 -13.59 -7.56 -5.69
CA ALA A 13 -13.83 -6.13 -5.89
C ALA A 13 -13.19 -5.35 -4.73
N THR A 14 -12.35 -4.38 -5.03
CA THR A 14 -11.69 -3.57 -4.00
C THR A 14 -12.51 -2.32 -3.68
N ALA A 15 -12.57 -1.97 -2.40
CA ALA A 15 -13.19 -0.74 -1.93
C ALA A 15 -12.22 -0.01 -1.00
N TYR A 16 -12.11 1.31 -1.14
CA TYR A 16 -11.35 2.15 -0.22
C TYR A 16 -12.20 2.48 1.01
N ASP A 17 -11.55 2.51 2.17
CA ASP A 17 -12.17 2.97 3.42
C ASP A 17 -12.64 4.43 3.38
N THR A 18 -12.12 5.21 2.43
CA THR A 18 -12.44 6.63 2.22
C THR A 18 -13.59 6.89 1.25
N LEU A 19 -14.21 5.85 0.65
CA LEU A 19 -15.30 6.00 -0.32
C LEU A 19 -16.61 6.54 0.29
N GLY A 20 -16.75 6.46 1.61
CA GLY A 20 -18.01 6.75 2.28
C GLY A 20 -19.08 5.70 2.02
N GLU A 21 -20.27 5.93 2.55
CA GLU A 21 -21.40 4.97 2.48
C GLU A 21 -21.88 4.71 1.05
N GLU A 22 -22.07 5.78 0.27
CA GLU A 22 -22.54 5.68 -1.11
C GLU A 22 -21.54 4.94 -2.02
N GLY A 23 -20.25 5.28 -1.89
CA GLY A 23 -19.21 4.63 -2.69
C GLY A 23 -19.01 3.16 -2.30
N LEU A 24 -19.12 2.82 -1.01
CA LEU A 24 -19.08 1.44 -0.55
C LEU A 24 -20.26 0.65 -1.09
N ALA A 25 -21.48 1.17 -0.97
CA ALA A 25 -22.68 0.53 -1.50
C ALA A 25 -22.59 0.29 -3.02
N HIS A 26 -22.07 1.27 -3.77
CA HIS A 26 -21.85 1.13 -5.20
C HIS A 26 -20.85 0.00 -5.53
N SER A 27 -19.70 -0.02 -4.86
CA SER A 27 -18.65 -1.04 -5.09
C SER A 27 -19.04 -2.45 -4.62
N LEU A 28 -20.09 -2.61 -3.82
CA LEU A 28 -20.66 -3.90 -3.45
C LEU A 28 -21.77 -4.34 -4.40
N ASN A 29 -22.63 -3.40 -4.85
CA ASN A 29 -23.80 -3.71 -5.66
C ASN A 29 -23.49 -3.90 -7.14
N GLU A 30 -22.61 -3.06 -7.73
CA GLU A 30 -22.29 -3.15 -9.16
C GLU A 30 -21.70 -4.52 -9.55
N PRO A 31 -20.72 -5.08 -8.80
CA PRO A 31 -20.19 -6.42 -9.06
C PRO A 31 -20.98 -7.54 -8.37
N GLU A 32 -22.13 -7.24 -7.77
CA GLU A 32 -22.97 -8.20 -7.05
C GLU A 32 -22.21 -9.02 -6.01
N CYS A 33 -21.41 -8.34 -5.15
CA CYS A 33 -20.58 -9.00 -4.14
C CYS A 33 -21.42 -9.88 -3.20
N ILE A 34 -21.03 -11.15 -3.06
CA ILE A 34 -21.67 -12.12 -2.17
C ILE A 34 -21.02 -12.09 -0.78
N GLY A 35 -19.71 -11.83 -0.71
CA GLY A 35 -18.95 -11.77 0.52
C GLY A 35 -18.15 -10.47 0.65
N LEU A 36 -17.97 -10.02 1.89
CA LEU A 36 -17.13 -8.88 2.24
C LEU A 36 -16.07 -9.31 3.24
N PHE A 37 -14.82 -8.92 3.00
CA PHE A 37 -13.74 -9.00 4.00
C PHE A 37 -13.35 -7.59 4.43
N THR A 38 -13.28 -7.33 5.74
CA THR A 38 -12.95 -6.02 6.29
C THR A 38 -12.26 -6.12 7.66
N ASN A 39 -11.82 -5.00 8.21
CA ASN A 39 -11.36 -4.90 9.60
C ASN A 39 -12.55 -4.60 10.52
N ALA A 40 -12.46 -5.05 11.78
CA ALA A 40 -13.49 -4.81 12.79
C ALA A 40 -13.86 -3.31 12.93
N GLU A 41 -12.88 -2.42 12.77
CA GLU A 41 -13.05 -0.96 12.83
C GLU A 41 -14.03 -0.41 11.76
N LEU A 42 -14.22 -1.12 10.65
CA LEU A 42 -15.07 -0.70 9.52
C LEU A 42 -16.46 -1.33 9.52
N LEU A 43 -16.74 -2.27 10.43
CA LEU A 43 -18.07 -2.87 10.57
C LEU A 43 -19.19 -1.83 10.82
N PRO A 44 -18.99 -0.73 11.57
CA PRO A 44 -20.00 0.31 11.69
C PRO A 44 -20.37 0.98 10.36
N THR A 45 -19.41 1.12 9.44
CA THR A 45 -19.67 1.64 8.09
C THR A 45 -20.46 0.64 7.26
N LEU A 46 -20.14 -0.66 7.37
CA LEU A 46 -20.91 -1.71 6.71
C LEU A 46 -22.36 -1.76 7.22
N HIS A 47 -22.58 -1.66 8.53
CA HIS A 47 -23.91 -1.65 9.13
C HIS A 47 -24.84 -0.63 8.45
N LYS A 48 -24.34 0.57 8.15
CA LYS A 48 -25.12 1.64 7.51
C LYS A 48 -25.53 1.35 6.06
N VAL A 49 -24.76 0.53 5.34
CA VAL A 49 -25.05 0.22 3.93
C VAL A 49 -25.63 -1.17 3.73
N LEU A 50 -25.65 -2.00 4.76
CA LEU A 50 -26.08 -3.40 4.65
C LEU A 50 -27.52 -3.56 4.13
N SER A 51 -28.43 -2.66 4.52
CA SER A 51 -29.83 -2.68 4.07
C SER A 51 -29.98 -2.45 2.55
N ILE A 52 -29.03 -1.73 1.95
CA ILE A 52 -29.03 -1.38 0.51
C ILE A 52 -28.04 -2.20 -0.32
N THR A 53 -27.42 -3.23 0.25
CA THR A 53 -26.49 -4.16 -0.43
C THR A 53 -27.02 -5.60 -0.36
N PRO A 54 -28.10 -5.93 -1.08
CA PRO A 54 -28.87 -7.17 -0.91
C PRO A 54 -28.10 -8.45 -1.26
N THR A 55 -27.06 -8.37 -2.08
CA THR A 55 -26.26 -9.54 -2.52
C THR A 55 -25.27 -10.03 -1.48
N VAL A 56 -24.87 -9.18 -0.54
CA VAL A 56 -23.90 -9.54 0.53
C VAL A 56 -24.55 -10.52 1.51
N LYS A 57 -24.01 -11.74 1.58
CA LYS A 57 -24.44 -12.82 2.46
C LYS A 57 -23.43 -13.13 3.56
N TYR A 58 -22.16 -12.94 3.26
CA TYR A 58 -21.04 -13.31 4.14
C TYR A 58 -20.22 -12.07 4.48
N VAL A 59 -19.94 -11.90 5.77
CA VAL A 59 -19.01 -10.88 6.26
C VAL A 59 -17.89 -11.57 7.02
N VAL A 60 -16.66 -11.36 6.59
CA VAL A 60 -15.46 -11.82 7.29
C VAL A 60 -14.72 -10.62 7.82
N PHE A 61 -14.37 -10.63 9.10
CA PHE A 61 -13.63 -9.53 9.70
C PHE A 61 -12.33 -10.01 10.34
N ASP A 62 -11.35 -9.12 10.38
CA ASP A 62 -10.11 -9.24 11.15
C ASP A 62 -10.13 -8.23 12.31
N GLY A 63 -9.67 -8.65 13.50
CA GLY A 63 -9.72 -7.85 14.71
C GLY A 63 -10.82 -8.29 15.68
N GLU A 64 -11.07 -7.47 16.71
CA GLU A 64 -11.97 -7.79 17.83
C GLU A 64 -13.12 -6.78 17.91
N PRO A 65 -14.24 -7.00 17.20
CA PRO A 65 -15.44 -6.18 17.35
C PRO A 65 -16.14 -6.52 18.68
N THR A 66 -16.96 -5.60 19.17
CA THR A 66 -17.87 -5.91 20.29
C THR A 66 -18.98 -6.85 19.81
N GLN A 67 -19.51 -7.70 20.70
CA GLN A 67 -20.65 -8.57 20.37
C GLN A 67 -21.87 -7.76 19.95
N ALA A 68 -22.12 -6.63 20.59
CA ALA A 68 -23.22 -5.72 20.23
C ALA A 68 -23.17 -5.29 18.75
N LEU A 69 -21.98 -5.02 18.20
CA LEU A 69 -21.83 -4.64 16.79
C LEU A 69 -22.17 -5.81 15.84
N ILE A 70 -21.85 -7.05 16.24
CA ILE A 70 -22.23 -8.24 15.46
C ILE A 70 -23.75 -8.44 15.52
N ASP A 71 -24.36 -8.27 16.68
CA ASP A 71 -25.81 -8.36 16.87
C ASP A 71 -26.54 -7.27 16.08
N ASP A 72 -25.98 -6.06 16.01
CA ASP A 72 -26.49 -4.95 15.18
C ASP A 72 -26.51 -5.32 13.68
N LEU A 73 -25.45 -5.97 13.17
CA LEU A 73 -25.45 -6.46 11.78
C LEU A 73 -26.54 -7.48 11.52
N HIS A 74 -26.76 -8.42 12.43
CA HIS A 74 -27.86 -9.40 12.37
C HIS A 74 -29.23 -8.74 12.47
N SER A 75 -29.37 -7.63 13.22
CA SER A 75 -30.64 -6.89 13.30
C SER A 75 -31.05 -6.25 11.99
N VAL A 76 -30.08 -5.85 11.14
CA VAL A 76 -30.34 -5.31 9.79
C VAL A 76 -30.74 -6.43 8.81
N ARG A 77 -30.09 -7.59 8.93
CA ARG A 77 -30.36 -8.77 8.09
C ARG A 77 -30.06 -10.06 8.86
N GLU A 78 -31.11 -10.74 9.30
CA GLU A 78 -31.01 -11.98 10.07
C GLU A 78 -30.23 -13.08 9.34
N SER A 79 -30.36 -13.16 8.02
CA SER A 79 -29.73 -14.18 7.17
C SER A 79 -28.24 -13.94 6.88
N ILE A 80 -27.64 -12.84 7.38
CA ILE A 80 -26.21 -12.58 7.14
C ILE A 80 -25.35 -13.49 8.02
N GLU A 81 -24.31 -14.06 7.44
CA GLU A 81 -23.32 -14.84 8.18
C GLU A 81 -22.08 -14.01 8.45
N VAL A 82 -21.73 -13.84 9.72
CA VAL A 82 -20.60 -13.01 10.17
C VAL A 82 -19.55 -13.88 10.83
N PHE A 83 -18.31 -13.87 10.30
CA PHE A 83 -17.21 -14.70 10.77
C PHE A 83 -15.99 -13.86 11.11
N SER A 84 -15.28 -14.23 12.16
CA SER A 84 -13.88 -13.80 12.29
C SER A 84 -13.01 -14.51 11.25
N LEU A 85 -11.89 -13.89 10.89
CA LEU A 85 -10.91 -14.50 9.99
C LEU A 85 -10.40 -15.85 10.53
N ASP A 86 -10.24 -15.97 11.85
CA ASP A 86 -9.81 -17.21 12.47
C ASP A 86 -10.88 -18.31 12.37
N LYS A 87 -12.15 -17.94 12.51
CA LYS A 87 -13.26 -18.88 12.30
C LYS A 87 -13.31 -19.37 10.86
N LEU A 88 -13.10 -18.47 9.89
CA LEU A 88 -13.00 -18.86 8.48
C LEU A 88 -11.84 -19.84 8.25
N ARG A 89 -10.68 -19.62 8.88
CA ARG A 89 -9.53 -20.55 8.83
C ARG A 89 -9.85 -21.91 9.42
N GLU A 90 -10.57 -21.96 10.55
CA GLU A 90 -11.03 -23.23 11.15
C GLU A 90 -11.95 -24.01 10.21
N LEU A 91 -12.94 -23.33 9.62
CA LEU A 91 -13.83 -23.92 8.63
C LEU A 91 -13.04 -24.48 7.44
N GLY A 92 -12.06 -23.73 6.93
CA GLY A 92 -11.21 -24.16 5.83
C GLY A 92 -10.39 -25.41 6.14
N ARG A 93 -9.88 -25.55 7.37
CA ARG A 93 -9.11 -26.76 7.78
C ARG A 93 -9.94 -28.03 7.80
N SER A 94 -11.24 -27.93 7.97
CA SER A 94 -12.15 -29.07 7.97
C SER A 94 -12.67 -29.47 6.58
N GLN A 95 -12.33 -28.68 5.55
CA GLN A 95 -12.80 -28.92 4.19
C GLN A 95 -11.81 -29.77 3.39
N PRO A 96 -12.30 -30.51 2.38
CA PRO A 96 -11.42 -31.22 1.44
C PRO A 96 -10.58 -30.23 0.62
N GLU A 97 -9.57 -30.76 -0.07
CA GLU A 97 -8.75 -29.96 -0.97
C GLU A 97 -9.60 -29.24 -2.04
N VAL A 98 -9.10 -28.09 -2.44
CA VAL A 98 -9.75 -27.30 -3.50
C VAL A 98 -9.77 -28.10 -4.80
N PRO A 99 -10.95 -28.31 -5.43
CA PRO A 99 -11.05 -29.05 -6.67
C PRO A 99 -10.24 -28.38 -7.79
N GLU A 100 -9.67 -29.17 -8.69
CA GLU A 100 -8.93 -28.69 -9.88
C GLU A 100 -9.76 -27.71 -10.71
N SER A 101 -11.09 -27.92 -10.80
CA SER A 101 -12.02 -27.03 -11.50
C SER A 101 -12.08 -25.60 -10.93
N ARG A 102 -11.58 -25.38 -9.72
CA ARG A 102 -11.50 -24.06 -9.07
C ARG A 102 -10.14 -23.38 -9.25
N ARG A 103 -9.19 -24.01 -9.92
CA ARG A 103 -7.92 -23.35 -10.23
C ARG A 103 -8.10 -22.20 -11.22
N PRO A 104 -7.40 -21.07 -11.01
CA PRO A 104 -7.52 -19.91 -11.89
C PRO A 104 -6.99 -20.20 -13.29
N LYS A 105 -7.69 -19.69 -14.27
CA LYS A 105 -7.27 -19.69 -15.68
C LYS A 105 -6.80 -18.28 -16.05
N PRO A 106 -5.98 -18.14 -17.09
CA PRO A 106 -5.46 -16.81 -17.50
C PRO A 106 -6.55 -15.77 -17.75
N ASP A 107 -7.66 -16.18 -18.36
CA ASP A 107 -8.77 -15.29 -18.76
C ASP A 107 -9.81 -15.08 -17.66
N ASP A 108 -9.70 -15.80 -16.53
CA ASP A 108 -10.59 -15.58 -15.40
C ASP A 108 -10.38 -14.17 -14.82
N LEU A 109 -11.48 -13.55 -14.42
CA LEU A 109 -11.46 -12.25 -13.77
C LEU A 109 -10.89 -12.38 -12.36
N ALA A 110 -9.76 -11.74 -12.12
CA ALA A 110 -9.08 -11.76 -10.82
C ALA A 110 -9.53 -10.63 -9.91
N LEU A 111 -9.58 -9.40 -10.45
CA LEU A 111 -9.83 -8.19 -9.69
C LEU A 111 -10.79 -7.26 -10.44
N ILE A 112 -11.60 -6.52 -9.66
CA ILE A 112 -12.30 -5.31 -10.09
C ILE A 112 -11.82 -4.18 -9.20
N MET A 113 -11.07 -3.21 -9.77
CA MET A 113 -10.53 -2.08 -9.03
C MET A 113 -11.24 -0.79 -9.43
N TYR A 114 -11.82 -0.11 -8.43
CA TYR A 114 -12.56 1.12 -8.67
C TYR A 114 -11.63 2.33 -8.79
N THR A 115 -11.86 3.12 -9.84
CA THR A 115 -11.18 4.41 -10.04
C THR A 115 -12.16 5.55 -9.87
N SER A 116 -11.71 6.69 -9.34
CA SER A 116 -12.49 7.92 -9.33
C SER A 116 -12.68 8.38 -10.78
N GLY A 117 -13.80 8.04 -11.39
CA GLY A 117 -14.11 8.48 -12.74
C GLY A 117 -14.17 10.01 -12.85
N SER A 118 -13.63 10.58 -13.92
CA SER A 118 -13.68 12.02 -14.21
C SER A 118 -15.10 12.58 -14.39
N THR A 119 -16.10 11.73 -14.47
CA THR A 119 -17.48 12.07 -14.89
C THR A 119 -18.56 11.61 -13.92
N GLY A 120 -18.25 11.35 -12.63
CA GLY A 120 -19.28 10.97 -11.65
C GLY A 120 -18.96 9.70 -10.85
N LYS A 121 -19.79 8.66 -10.96
CA LYS A 121 -19.61 7.42 -10.17
C LYS A 121 -18.29 6.72 -10.46
N PRO A 122 -17.67 6.07 -9.46
CA PRO A 122 -16.49 5.24 -9.66
C PRO A 122 -16.73 4.17 -10.72
N LYS A 123 -15.70 3.85 -11.52
CA LYS A 123 -15.76 2.81 -12.55
C LYS A 123 -14.89 1.63 -12.13
N GLY A 124 -15.45 0.42 -12.21
CA GLY A 124 -14.73 -0.81 -11.93
C GLY A 124 -13.88 -1.25 -13.12
N VAL A 125 -12.57 -1.26 -12.97
CA VAL A 125 -11.64 -1.78 -13.97
C VAL A 125 -11.48 -3.27 -13.75
N CYS A 126 -11.85 -4.06 -14.76
CA CYS A 126 -11.74 -5.52 -14.76
C CYS A 126 -10.30 -5.95 -15.10
N ILE A 127 -9.69 -6.75 -14.26
CA ILE A 127 -8.30 -7.22 -14.40
C ILE A 127 -8.31 -8.75 -14.32
N THR A 128 -7.82 -9.41 -15.38
CA THR A 128 -7.70 -10.88 -15.44
C THR A 128 -6.43 -11.37 -14.75
N HIS A 129 -6.34 -12.67 -14.49
CA HIS A 129 -5.11 -13.28 -13.99
C HIS A 129 -3.93 -13.09 -14.96
N SER A 130 -4.17 -13.17 -16.27
CA SER A 130 -3.12 -12.90 -17.28
C SER A 130 -2.63 -11.46 -17.24
N ASN A 131 -3.51 -10.48 -17.00
CA ASN A 131 -3.09 -9.08 -16.83
C ASN A 131 -2.16 -8.88 -15.62
N LEU A 132 -2.48 -9.52 -14.49
CA LEU A 132 -1.63 -9.47 -13.29
C LEU A 132 -0.26 -10.08 -13.54
N VAL A 133 -0.22 -11.28 -14.10
CA VAL A 133 1.04 -11.99 -14.42
C VAL A 133 1.88 -11.18 -15.41
N ALA A 134 1.28 -10.63 -16.46
CA ALA A 134 1.96 -9.77 -17.43
C ALA A 134 2.52 -8.50 -16.77
N SER A 135 1.77 -7.87 -15.86
CA SER A 135 2.22 -6.68 -15.15
C SER A 135 3.41 -6.98 -14.24
N VAL A 136 3.37 -8.07 -13.48
CA VAL A 136 4.50 -8.52 -12.64
C VAL A 136 5.72 -8.83 -13.51
N GLY A 137 5.54 -9.55 -14.62
CA GLY A 137 6.60 -9.86 -15.57
C GLY A 137 7.24 -8.61 -16.18
N SER A 138 6.43 -7.62 -16.56
CA SER A 138 6.90 -6.34 -17.11
C SER A 138 7.75 -5.56 -16.10
N VAL A 139 7.28 -5.46 -14.84
CA VAL A 139 8.06 -4.81 -13.77
C VAL A 139 9.35 -5.56 -13.49
N TYR A 140 9.32 -6.90 -13.50
CA TYR A 140 10.53 -7.71 -13.32
C TYR A 140 11.55 -7.49 -14.44
N VAL A 141 11.12 -7.44 -15.69
CA VAL A 141 12.03 -7.15 -16.83
C VAL A 141 12.66 -5.77 -16.68
N LEU A 142 11.91 -4.76 -16.23
CA LEU A 142 12.42 -3.40 -16.07
C LEU A 142 13.32 -3.21 -14.84
N LEU A 143 12.96 -3.79 -13.71
CA LEU A 143 13.58 -3.48 -12.41
C LEU A 143 14.24 -4.68 -11.73
N GLY A 144 13.95 -5.91 -12.18
CA GLY A 144 14.40 -7.11 -11.49
C GLY A 144 15.92 -7.21 -11.33
N HIS A 145 16.69 -6.74 -12.33
CA HIS A 145 18.14 -6.72 -12.26
C HIS A 145 18.73 -5.68 -11.27
N HIS A 146 17.89 -4.77 -10.78
CA HIS A 146 18.22 -3.83 -9.71
C HIS A 146 17.82 -4.31 -8.32
N LEU A 147 17.00 -5.37 -8.23
CA LEU A 147 16.51 -5.92 -6.98
C LEU A 147 17.39 -7.11 -6.55
N SER A 148 17.55 -7.28 -5.26
CA SER A 148 18.29 -8.41 -4.69
C SER A 148 17.53 -9.00 -3.49
N TYR A 149 17.86 -10.23 -3.10
CA TYR A 149 17.31 -10.89 -1.91
C TYR A 149 17.72 -10.21 -0.58
N GLU A 150 18.73 -9.32 -0.62
CA GLU A 150 19.12 -8.50 0.54
C GLU A 150 18.24 -7.26 0.71
N ASP A 151 17.44 -6.95 -0.30
CA ASP A 151 16.51 -5.84 -0.24
C ASP A 151 15.31 -6.15 0.63
N SER A 152 14.63 -5.10 1.02
CA SER A 152 13.39 -5.18 1.80
C SER A 152 12.44 -4.07 1.40
N TYR A 153 11.17 -4.42 1.27
CA TYR A 153 10.09 -3.51 0.87
C TYR A 153 9.17 -3.20 2.04
N LEU A 154 8.79 -1.94 2.21
CA LEU A 154 7.76 -1.54 3.17
C LEU A 154 6.44 -1.31 2.45
N ALA A 155 5.51 -2.24 2.62
CA ALA A 155 4.13 -2.19 2.14
C ALA A 155 3.28 -1.36 3.10
N TYR A 156 2.78 -0.20 2.66
CA TYR A 156 1.99 0.71 3.49
C TYR A 156 0.90 1.45 2.70
N LEU A 157 0.93 1.38 1.38
CA LEU A 157 -0.13 1.92 0.55
C LEU A 157 -1.36 1.00 0.57
N PRO A 158 -2.55 1.51 0.26
CA PRO A 158 -3.74 0.67 0.22
C PRO A 158 -3.66 -0.41 -0.84
N LEU A 159 -3.84 -1.68 -0.45
CA LEU A 159 -3.87 -2.81 -1.40
C LEU A 159 -5.06 -2.74 -2.38
N ALA A 160 -6.05 -1.91 -2.07
CA ALA A 160 -7.15 -1.59 -2.97
C ALA A 160 -6.71 -0.84 -4.25
N HIS A 161 -5.48 -0.30 -4.27
CA HIS A 161 -4.91 0.38 -5.44
C HIS A 161 -3.97 -0.55 -6.20
N VAL A 162 -4.11 -0.57 -7.54
CA VAL A 162 -3.34 -1.45 -8.43
C VAL A 162 -1.82 -1.31 -8.25
N LEU A 163 -1.32 -0.11 -7.96
CA LEU A 163 0.10 0.14 -7.73
C LEU A 163 0.64 -0.73 -6.61
N GLU A 164 0.02 -0.67 -5.42
CA GLU A 164 0.47 -1.47 -4.27
C GLU A 164 0.29 -2.96 -4.53
N TYR A 165 -0.85 -3.34 -5.13
CA TYR A 165 -1.13 -4.74 -5.44
C TYR A 165 -0.04 -5.36 -6.34
N ILE A 166 0.36 -4.69 -7.42
CA ILE A 166 1.41 -5.17 -8.32
C ILE A 166 2.77 -5.15 -7.63
N VAL A 167 3.07 -4.12 -6.83
CA VAL A 167 4.34 -4.05 -6.10
C VAL A 167 4.47 -5.19 -5.09
N GLU A 168 3.44 -5.48 -4.30
CA GLU A 168 3.47 -6.63 -3.39
C GLU A 168 3.63 -7.96 -4.15
N MET A 169 2.94 -8.11 -5.28
CA MET A 169 3.07 -9.31 -6.10
C MET A 169 4.50 -9.51 -6.64
N ILE A 170 5.18 -8.43 -7.08
CA ILE A 170 6.57 -8.56 -7.54
C ILE A 170 7.54 -8.84 -6.40
N MET A 171 7.32 -8.27 -5.21
CA MET A 171 8.15 -8.57 -4.04
C MET A 171 8.05 -10.05 -3.66
N LEU A 172 6.85 -10.63 -3.71
CA LEU A 172 6.64 -12.06 -3.53
C LEU A 172 7.31 -12.88 -4.63
N PHE A 173 7.19 -12.46 -5.89
CA PHE A 173 7.78 -13.16 -7.04
C PHE A 173 9.31 -13.23 -6.96
N VAL A 174 9.97 -12.16 -6.52
CA VAL A 174 11.44 -12.12 -6.36
C VAL A 174 11.91 -12.67 -5.01
N GLY A 175 10.99 -13.05 -4.11
CA GLY A 175 11.33 -13.56 -2.78
C GLY A 175 11.88 -12.50 -1.83
N MET A 176 11.46 -11.23 -1.98
CA MET A 176 11.95 -10.12 -1.18
C MET A 176 11.17 -9.99 0.13
N PRO A 177 11.84 -9.84 1.29
CA PRO A 177 11.20 -9.55 2.56
C PRO A 177 10.34 -8.29 2.50
N SER A 178 9.08 -8.39 2.87
CA SER A 178 8.13 -7.29 2.95
C SER A 178 7.67 -7.05 4.38
N GLY A 179 7.79 -5.80 4.85
CA GLY A 179 7.22 -5.34 6.10
C GLY A 179 5.90 -4.62 5.84
N TYR A 180 4.92 -4.81 6.72
CA TYR A 180 3.62 -4.17 6.60
C TYR A 180 3.50 -3.01 7.58
N GLY A 181 3.13 -1.85 7.07
CA GLY A 181 2.94 -0.63 7.82
C GLY A 181 1.63 0.08 7.46
N ARG A 182 1.44 1.26 8.01
CA ARG A 182 0.28 2.12 7.70
C ARG A 182 0.77 3.54 7.42
N VAL A 183 0.06 4.29 6.58
CA VAL A 183 0.37 5.71 6.33
C VAL A 183 0.39 6.51 7.65
N LYS A 184 -0.52 6.18 8.59
CA LYS A 184 -0.64 6.85 9.91
C LYS A 184 0.54 6.56 10.84
N THR A 185 1.28 5.47 10.66
CA THR A 185 2.42 5.06 11.51
C THR A 185 3.77 5.15 10.80
N LEU A 186 3.78 5.65 9.58
CA LEU A 186 4.90 5.60 8.66
C LEU A 186 6.18 6.28 9.17
N THR A 187 6.05 7.42 9.84
CA THR A 187 7.19 8.23 10.30
C THR A 187 7.22 8.39 11.82
N ASP A 188 8.41 8.65 12.39
CA ASP A 188 8.56 8.90 13.82
C ASP A 188 7.72 10.09 14.32
N ALA A 189 7.40 11.04 13.44
CA ALA A 189 6.54 12.17 13.78
C ALA A 189 5.06 11.80 13.89
N SER A 190 4.66 10.66 13.33
CA SER A 190 3.29 10.17 13.28
C SER A 190 2.91 9.29 14.47
N VAL A 191 3.89 8.87 15.27
CA VAL A 191 3.71 7.92 16.37
C VAL A 191 4.21 8.49 17.69
N ARG A 192 3.82 7.87 18.82
CA ARG A 192 4.27 8.25 20.15
C ARG A 192 4.85 7.04 20.87
N ASN A 193 5.94 7.24 21.61
CA ASN A 193 6.62 6.21 22.41
C ASN A 193 7.13 4.98 21.64
N CYS A 194 7.24 5.09 20.30
CA CYS A 194 7.82 4.06 19.44
C CYS A 194 8.45 4.71 18.21
N LYS A 195 9.15 3.89 17.39
CA LYS A 195 9.64 4.31 16.08
C LYS A 195 8.53 4.20 15.05
N GLY A 196 8.53 5.10 14.06
CA GLY A 196 7.70 4.93 12.87
C GLY A 196 8.17 3.74 12.02
N ASP A 197 7.27 3.24 11.17
CA ASP A 197 7.49 2.02 10.39
C ASP A 197 8.77 2.08 9.54
N ILE A 198 9.06 3.21 8.90
CA ILE A 198 10.30 3.41 8.13
C ILE A 198 11.55 3.25 9.01
N SER A 199 11.55 3.88 10.19
CA SER A 199 12.70 3.85 11.11
C SER A 199 12.86 2.48 11.78
N ALA A 200 11.76 1.76 12.01
CA ALA A 200 11.76 0.45 12.63
C ALA A 200 12.19 -0.65 11.64
N PHE A 201 11.57 -0.69 10.46
CA PHE A 201 11.80 -1.72 9.46
C PHE A 201 13.06 -1.47 8.61
N ARG A 202 13.39 -0.19 8.33
CA ARG A 202 14.56 0.24 7.55
C ARG A 202 14.56 -0.34 6.13
N PRO A 203 13.54 -0.05 5.32
CA PRO A 203 13.42 -0.59 3.96
C PRO A 203 14.59 -0.13 3.07
N SER A 204 14.95 -0.97 2.07
CA SER A 204 15.86 -0.59 0.99
C SER A 204 15.10 -0.15 -0.27
N VAL A 205 13.85 -0.57 -0.41
CA VAL A 205 12.94 -0.22 -1.51
C VAL A 205 11.67 0.39 -0.93
N MET A 206 11.26 1.52 -1.45
CA MET A 206 9.97 2.16 -1.13
C MET A 206 9.28 2.62 -2.41
N VAL A 207 7.98 2.38 -2.45
CA VAL A 207 7.08 2.95 -3.45
C VAL A 207 6.14 3.92 -2.74
N GLY A 208 5.89 5.06 -3.34
CA GLY A 208 5.03 6.07 -2.72
C GLY A 208 4.29 6.91 -3.75
N VAL A 209 3.22 7.52 -3.29
CA VAL A 209 2.51 8.56 -4.06
C VAL A 209 3.13 9.93 -3.76
N PRO A 210 2.96 10.96 -4.62
CA PRO A 210 3.58 12.26 -4.44
C PRO A 210 3.37 12.89 -3.05
N ALA A 211 2.19 12.71 -2.46
CA ALA A 211 1.87 13.25 -1.13
C ALA A 211 2.77 12.67 -0.01
N VAL A 212 3.16 11.40 -0.12
CA VAL A 212 4.09 10.76 0.82
C VAL A 212 5.48 11.34 0.67
N TRP A 213 5.97 11.47 -0.57
CA TRP A 213 7.28 12.05 -0.86
C TRP A 213 7.38 13.51 -0.41
N GLU A 214 6.31 14.30 -0.58
CA GLU A 214 6.20 15.65 -0.04
C GLU A 214 6.28 15.67 1.51
N THR A 215 5.63 14.74 2.16
CA THR A 215 5.68 14.61 3.62
C THR A 215 7.09 14.29 4.10
N ILE A 216 7.79 13.37 3.44
CA ILE A 216 9.20 13.03 3.74
C ILE A 216 10.09 14.25 3.51
N ARG A 217 9.93 14.97 2.39
CA ARG A 217 10.66 16.21 2.09
C ARG A 217 10.47 17.26 3.19
N LYS A 218 9.22 17.52 3.56
CA LYS A 218 8.89 18.47 4.64
C LYS A 218 9.52 18.07 5.97
N GLY A 219 9.49 16.78 6.32
CA GLY A 219 10.12 16.25 7.52
C GLY A 219 11.63 16.45 7.53
N ILE A 220 12.31 16.22 6.39
CA ILE A 220 13.76 16.48 6.24
C ILE A 220 14.05 17.97 6.44
N LEU A 221 13.32 18.85 5.75
CA LEU A 221 13.52 20.30 5.85
C LEU A 221 13.27 20.81 7.27
N ALA A 222 12.25 20.31 7.96
CA ALA A 222 11.97 20.67 9.36
C ALA A 222 13.15 20.31 10.27
N LYS A 223 13.70 19.09 10.16
CA LYS A 223 14.89 18.63 10.92
C LYS A 223 16.14 19.46 10.62
N VAL A 224 16.29 19.94 9.38
CA VAL A 224 17.39 20.85 9.01
C VAL A 224 17.20 22.23 9.65
N HIS A 225 15.99 22.77 9.61
CA HIS A 225 15.70 24.10 10.16
C HIS A 225 15.83 24.14 11.68
N THR A 226 15.40 23.11 12.39
CA THR A 226 15.52 23.02 13.86
C THR A 226 16.95 22.80 14.32
N GLY A 227 17.87 22.39 13.43
CA GLY A 227 19.28 22.17 13.73
C GLY A 227 20.16 23.42 13.79
N GLY A 228 19.57 24.60 13.67
CA GLY A 228 20.28 25.90 13.74
C GLY A 228 20.94 26.33 12.43
N ALA A 229 21.47 27.58 12.43
CA ALA A 229 21.98 28.23 11.22
C ALA A 229 23.17 27.47 10.59
N ILE A 230 24.06 26.92 11.41
CA ILE A 230 25.22 26.17 10.93
C ILE A 230 24.79 24.91 10.17
N LYS A 231 23.88 24.12 10.75
CA LYS A 231 23.38 22.89 10.10
C LYS A 231 22.65 23.19 8.81
N LYS A 232 21.86 24.26 8.77
CA LYS A 232 21.18 24.75 7.57
C LYS A 232 22.17 25.15 6.49
N SER A 233 23.23 25.92 6.85
CA SER A 233 24.27 26.34 5.89
C SER A 233 25.03 25.14 5.31
N LEU A 234 25.43 24.19 6.16
CA LEU A 234 26.10 22.95 5.73
C LEU A 234 25.20 22.12 4.80
N PHE A 235 23.92 21.96 5.13
CA PHE A 235 22.97 21.24 4.30
C PHE A 235 22.82 21.91 2.92
N ASN A 236 22.62 23.23 2.87
CA ASN A 236 22.49 23.95 1.62
C ASN A 236 23.76 23.88 0.76
N GLY A 237 24.94 23.96 1.40
CA GLY A 237 26.23 23.76 0.73
C GLY A 237 26.38 22.36 0.15
N ALA A 238 25.99 21.33 0.91
CA ALA A 238 26.01 19.94 0.47
C ALA A 238 25.09 19.72 -0.76
N MET A 239 23.87 20.24 -0.69
CA MET A 239 22.89 20.18 -1.80
C MET A 239 23.43 20.89 -3.06
N ALA A 240 24.02 22.05 -2.91
CA ALA A 240 24.60 22.81 -4.01
C ALA A 240 25.82 22.09 -4.65
N ALA A 241 26.69 21.50 -3.83
CA ALA A 241 27.84 20.73 -4.31
C ALA A 241 27.41 19.48 -5.11
N LYS A 242 26.41 18.78 -4.64
CA LYS A 242 25.85 17.62 -5.37
C LYS A 242 25.20 18.02 -6.70
N LYS A 243 24.43 19.11 -6.72
CA LYS A 243 23.82 19.64 -7.96
C LYS A 243 24.86 20.04 -8.99
N LYS A 244 26.04 20.53 -8.56
CA LYS A 244 27.15 20.92 -9.42
C LYS A 244 28.09 19.77 -9.78
N ASN A 245 27.79 18.53 -9.36
CA ASN A 245 28.62 17.34 -9.58
C ASN A 245 30.11 17.55 -9.16
N LEU A 246 30.35 18.12 -7.97
CA LEU A 246 31.69 18.28 -7.40
C LEU A 246 32.05 17.03 -6.57
N PRO A 247 32.79 16.04 -7.11
CA PRO A 247 32.85 14.68 -6.56
C PRO A 247 33.44 14.62 -5.16
N VAL A 248 34.50 15.35 -4.86
CA VAL A 248 35.14 15.33 -3.54
C VAL A 248 34.26 15.97 -2.47
N ILE A 249 33.68 17.13 -2.77
CA ILE A 249 32.81 17.84 -1.85
C ILE A 249 31.47 17.09 -1.70
N ALA A 250 30.96 16.48 -2.76
CA ALA A 250 29.76 15.66 -2.74
C ALA A 250 29.94 14.42 -1.84
N GLY A 251 31.08 13.75 -1.87
CA GLY A 251 31.39 12.61 -1.02
C GLY A 251 31.43 12.98 0.48
N LEU A 252 32.06 14.10 0.82
CA LEU A 252 32.05 14.63 2.21
C LEU A 252 30.63 15.06 2.63
N ALA A 253 29.89 15.71 1.73
CA ALA A 253 28.53 16.10 1.97
C ALA A 253 27.62 14.88 2.25
N ASP A 254 27.80 13.79 1.50
CA ASP A 254 27.07 12.54 1.67
C ASP A 254 27.36 11.84 3.01
N SER A 255 28.62 11.79 3.41
CA SER A 255 29.02 11.07 4.62
C SER A 255 28.72 11.82 5.92
N VAL A 256 28.77 13.15 5.92
CA VAL A 256 28.65 13.95 7.15
C VAL A 256 27.28 14.60 7.26
N VAL A 257 26.83 15.28 6.20
CA VAL A 257 25.61 16.10 6.25
C VAL A 257 24.37 15.30 5.89
N LEU A 258 24.42 14.56 4.77
CA LEU A 258 23.26 13.83 4.26
C LEU A 258 23.09 12.43 4.91
N ALA A 259 24.07 11.94 5.65
CA ALA A 259 23.92 10.74 6.46
C ALA A 259 22.77 10.87 7.48
N GLY A 260 22.65 12.04 8.13
CA GLY A 260 21.54 12.33 9.04
C GLY A 260 20.17 12.41 8.34
N VAL A 261 20.17 12.80 7.05
CA VAL A 261 18.95 12.80 6.21
C VAL A 261 18.56 11.37 5.85
N ARG A 262 19.52 10.58 5.41
CA ARG A 262 19.29 9.15 5.09
C ARG A 262 18.85 8.35 6.32
N ALA A 263 19.38 8.65 7.49
CA ALA A 263 18.96 8.02 8.74
C ALA A 263 17.45 8.23 9.04
N ALA A 264 16.85 9.33 8.56
CA ALA A 264 15.42 9.58 8.71
C ALA A 264 14.52 8.60 7.92
N THR A 265 15.09 7.92 6.92
CA THR A 265 14.44 6.84 6.17
C THR A 265 15.04 5.46 6.50
N GLY A 266 15.58 5.30 7.71
CA GLY A 266 16.18 4.04 8.17
C GLY A 266 17.62 3.78 7.68
N GLY A 267 18.17 4.63 6.79
CA GLY A 267 19.57 4.60 6.35
C GLY A 267 19.91 3.53 5.30
N ARG A 268 18.93 2.70 4.88
CA ARG A 268 19.14 1.61 3.90
C ARG A 268 18.47 1.87 2.56
N LEU A 269 17.64 2.91 2.46
CA LEU A 269 16.87 3.19 1.26
C LEU A 269 17.81 3.46 0.07
N ARG A 270 17.65 2.67 -1.00
CA ARG A 270 18.45 2.75 -2.23
C ARG A 270 17.62 2.85 -3.52
N ILE A 271 16.35 2.43 -3.46
CA ILE A 271 15.39 2.56 -4.56
C ILE A 271 14.12 3.23 -4.03
N ALA A 272 13.72 4.31 -4.69
CA ALA A 272 12.48 5.00 -4.44
C ALA A 272 11.70 5.16 -5.76
N LEU A 273 10.43 4.77 -5.74
CA LEU A 273 9.53 4.89 -6.89
C LEU A 273 8.37 5.81 -6.51
N SER A 274 8.03 6.73 -7.38
CA SER A 274 6.82 7.54 -7.26
C SER A 274 5.82 7.15 -8.35
N GLY A 275 4.60 6.80 -7.95
CA GLY A 275 3.55 6.39 -8.88
C GLY A 275 2.17 6.91 -8.47
N GLY A 276 1.16 6.62 -9.29
CA GLY A 276 -0.23 7.02 -9.07
C GLY A 276 -0.56 8.48 -9.40
N ALA A 277 0.43 9.37 -9.51
CA ALA A 277 0.30 10.75 -9.96
C ALA A 277 1.69 11.33 -10.25
N ALA A 278 1.76 12.46 -10.97
CA ALA A 278 3.01 13.14 -11.24
C ALA A 278 3.58 13.78 -9.96
N ILE A 279 4.83 13.48 -9.62
CA ILE A 279 5.57 14.16 -8.55
C ILE A 279 6.07 15.52 -9.06
N SER A 280 6.09 16.55 -8.20
CA SER A 280 6.64 17.84 -8.60
C SER A 280 8.14 17.72 -8.86
N ARG A 281 8.62 18.39 -9.92
CA ARG A 281 10.04 18.43 -10.28
C ARG A 281 10.92 18.86 -9.09
N GLU A 282 10.47 19.85 -8.33
CA GLU A 282 11.19 20.35 -7.16
C GLU A 282 11.38 19.26 -6.10
N THR A 283 10.33 18.48 -5.81
CA THR A 283 10.39 17.40 -4.83
C THR A 283 11.23 16.24 -5.32
N GLN A 284 11.09 15.85 -6.58
CA GLN A 284 11.91 14.80 -7.17
C GLN A 284 13.41 15.17 -7.15
N GLU A 285 13.77 16.37 -7.62
CA GLU A 285 15.15 16.86 -7.59
C GLU A 285 15.71 16.95 -6.16
N PHE A 286 14.91 17.43 -5.23
CA PHE A 286 15.30 17.50 -3.81
C PHE A 286 15.61 16.13 -3.25
N LEU A 287 14.68 15.18 -3.37
CA LEU A 287 14.84 13.84 -2.81
C LEU A 287 15.97 13.07 -3.51
N THR A 288 16.10 13.18 -4.83
CA THR A 288 17.20 12.56 -5.59
C THR A 288 18.56 13.10 -5.13
N THR A 289 18.65 14.38 -4.80
CA THR A 289 19.89 14.98 -4.33
C THR A 289 20.18 14.64 -2.87
N ALA A 290 19.19 14.71 -1.99
CA ALA A 290 19.37 14.60 -0.54
C ALA A 290 19.31 13.16 -0.02
N LEU A 291 18.58 12.28 -0.68
CA LEU A 291 18.23 10.96 -0.18
C LEU A 291 18.64 9.82 -1.11
N VAL A 292 17.86 9.60 -2.16
CA VAL A 292 18.02 8.50 -3.11
C VAL A 292 17.37 8.87 -4.44
N LEU A 293 17.86 8.30 -5.54
CA LEU A 293 17.23 8.44 -6.86
C LEU A 293 15.74 8.07 -6.77
N VAL A 294 14.89 9.06 -7.08
CA VAL A 294 13.44 8.85 -7.15
C VAL A 294 13.06 8.67 -8.62
N LEU A 295 12.70 7.43 -8.96
CA LEU A 295 12.17 7.09 -10.26
C LEU A 295 10.68 7.42 -10.29
N GLN A 296 10.19 7.96 -11.39
CA GLN A 296 8.78 8.21 -11.61
C GLN A 296 8.23 7.16 -12.57
N GLY A 297 7.21 6.42 -12.09
CA GLY A 297 6.35 5.57 -12.92
C GLY A 297 4.95 6.17 -12.99
N LEU A 298 4.25 5.93 -14.06
CA LEU A 298 2.86 6.36 -14.22
C LEU A 298 1.91 5.37 -13.55
#